data_1743eb5be32c5d7934f6f20a7877346b
#
_entry.id   1743eb5be32c5d7934f6f20a7877346b
#
_cell.length_a   1.000
_cell.length_b   1.000
_cell.length_c   1.000
_cell.angle_alpha   90.00
_cell.angle_beta   90.00
_cell.angle_gamma   90.00
#
_symmetry.space_group_name_H-M   'P 1'
#
loop_
_entity.id
_entity.type
_entity.pdbx_description
1 polymer ?
#
loop_
_entity_poly.entity_id
_entity_poly.type
_entity_poly.pdbx_seq_one_letter_code
_entity_poly.pdbx_strand_id
1 'polypeptide(L)'
;LSTSDYRGLKELTDKMLPYCEANHISLSVPSLRADNFSRELMEKLQAVRKSGLTFAPEAGTQRLRDVINKNLTEEEILSTCIQAFAGGWNSVKLYFMLGLPTETDEDVLGIAELVYKVILAWKEHAVNKKRGLRVHVATAYFVPKPHTPFQWEQQISPQEYLRRCKLLKEHFYSKSIEYDYHSPDLSRLEAVFARGDRRLGPVIEAAVNMGARLDGWDEYFRYDIWQEAFQKCGVDPNFYTVRGYGEEELLPWDMIDVGVTKKFLLRERKRAYADTVTPDCRKGCAGCGANCLLKEVACDA
;
A
#
# COMPACT_ATOMS: atom_id res chain seq x y z
N LEU A 1 7.30 -3.74 -4.02
CA LEU A 1 8.21 -3.71 -5.17
C LEU A 1 7.42 -3.32 -6.41
N SER A 2 7.87 -2.30 -7.13
CA SER A 2 7.22 -1.81 -8.34
C SER A 2 7.92 -2.38 -9.57
N THR A 3 7.15 -2.83 -10.56
CA THR A 3 7.71 -3.28 -11.84
C THR A 3 8.48 -2.16 -12.54
N SER A 4 8.07 -0.90 -12.34
CA SER A 4 8.75 0.27 -12.92
C SER A 4 10.14 0.54 -12.33
N ASP A 5 10.51 -0.09 -11.21
CA ASP A 5 11.86 0.03 -10.64
C ASP A 5 12.89 -0.89 -11.32
N TYR A 6 12.43 -1.83 -12.16
CA TYR A 6 13.32 -2.70 -12.93
C TYR A 6 13.99 -1.94 -14.08
N ARG A 7 15.31 -1.80 -14.04
CA ARG A 7 16.08 -1.01 -15.02
C ARG A 7 15.97 -1.52 -16.45
N GLY A 8 15.82 -2.83 -16.63
CA GLY A 8 15.67 -3.48 -17.94
C GLY A 8 14.22 -3.56 -18.45
N LEU A 9 13.25 -2.87 -17.79
CA LEU A 9 11.83 -3.01 -18.14
C LEU A 9 11.55 -2.65 -19.60
N LYS A 10 12.13 -1.56 -20.09
CA LYS A 10 11.93 -1.13 -21.50
C LYS A 10 12.44 -2.18 -22.47
N GLU A 11 13.67 -2.66 -22.28
CA GLU A 11 14.25 -3.68 -23.17
C GLU A 11 13.48 -5.00 -23.13
N LEU A 12 13.05 -5.42 -21.94
CA LEU A 12 12.23 -6.61 -21.76
C LEU A 12 10.90 -6.48 -22.48
N THR A 13 10.20 -5.38 -22.31
CA THR A 13 8.90 -5.14 -22.95
C THR A 13 9.03 -5.02 -24.46
N ASP A 14 10.07 -4.34 -24.97
CA ASP A 14 10.31 -4.23 -26.41
C ASP A 14 10.56 -5.60 -27.07
N LYS A 15 11.15 -6.55 -26.36
CA LYS A 15 11.35 -7.93 -26.84
C LYS A 15 10.09 -8.79 -26.74
N MET A 16 9.28 -8.60 -25.69
CA MET A 16 8.09 -9.42 -25.43
C MET A 16 6.87 -8.99 -26.24
N LEU A 17 6.67 -7.70 -26.45
CA LEU A 17 5.45 -7.16 -27.06
C LEU A 17 5.18 -7.70 -28.48
N PRO A 18 6.16 -7.80 -29.39
CA PRO A 18 5.90 -8.35 -30.74
C PRO A 18 5.34 -9.79 -30.70
N TYR A 19 5.85 -10.59 -29.76
CA TYR A 19 5.34 -11.95 -29.56
C TYR A 19 3.92 -11.93 -28.96
N CYS A 20 3.67 -11.06 -27.97
CA CYS A 20 2.37 -10.91 -27.33
C CYS A 20 1.31 -10.44 -28.33
N GLU A 21 1.64 -9.47 -29.18
CA GLU A 21 0.75 -8.97 -30.24
C GLU A 21 0.40 -10.05 -31.25
N ALA A 22 1.42 -10.74 -31.77
CA ALA A 22 1.22 -11.81 -32.79
C ALA A 22 0.38 -12.98 -32.25
N ASN A 23 0.40 -13.25 -30.98
CA ASN A 23 -0.32 -14.36 -30.34
C ASN A 23 -1.57 -13.90 -29.52
N HIS A 24 -1.96 -12.62 -29.57
CA HIS A 24 -3.08 -12.06 -28.83
C HIS A 24 -2.97 -12.27 -27.31
N ILE A 25 -1.73 -12.26 -26.76
CA ILE A 25 -1.44 -12.43 -25.34
C ILE A 25 -1.39 -11.05 -24.69
N SER A 26 -2.22 -10.84 -23.66
CA SER A 26 -2.19 -9.59 -22.88
C SER A 26 -0.99 -9.58 -21.92
N LEU A 27 -0.15 -8.56 -22.00
CA LEU A 27 0.93 -8.33 -21.04
C LEU A 27 0.40 -7.42 -19.92
N SER A 28 0.39 -7.94 -18.69
CA SER A 28 0.03 -7.17 -17.49
C SER A 28 1.29 -6.75 -16.75
N VAL A 29 1.40 -5.46 -16.47
CA VAL A 29 2.49 -4.88 -15.68
C VAL A 29 1.91 -4.42 -14.35
N PRO A 30 2.03 -5.21 -13.27
CA PRO A 30 1.50 -4.84 -11.96
C PRO A 30 2.32 -3.71 -11.33
N SER A 31 1.66 -2.90 -10.52
CA SER A 31 2.28 -1.88 -9.64
C SER A 31 3.17 -0.88 -10.39
N LEU A 32 2.61 -0.17 -11.36
CA LEU A 32 3.29 0.97 -11.97
C LEU A 32 3.32 2.14 -10.98
N ARG A 33 4.51 2.71 -10.77
CA ARG A 33 4.64 3.95 -10.00
C ARG A 33 4.20 5.14 -10.86
N ALA A 34 3.50 6.08 -10.27
CA ALA A 34 3.04 7.28 -10.97
C ALA A 34 4.20 8.18 -11.45
N ASP A 35 5.32 8.20 -10.71
CA ASP A 35 6.52 8.98 -11.03
C ASP A 35 7.37 8.41 -12.18
N ASN A 36 7.17 7.14 -12.56
CA ASN A 36 7.88 6.47 -13.66
C ASN A 36 6.94 6.06 -14.81
N PHE A 37 5.85 6.80 -14.99
CA PHE A 37 4.88 6.54 -16.03
C PHE A 37 5.43 6.91 -17.41
N SER A 38 5.78 5.90 -18.22
CA SER A 38 6.21 6.11 -19.61
C SER A 38 5.02 5.95 -20.55
N ARG A 39 4.64 7.05 -21.24
CA ARG A 39 3.58 7.05 -22.25
C ARG A 39 3.83 6.01 -23.34
N GLU A 40 5.08 5.91 -23.82
CA GLU A 40 5.48 4.93 -24.84
C GLU A 40 5.23 3.49 -24.40
N LEU A 41 5.60 3.15 -23.15
CA LEU A 41 5.36 1.83 -22.59
C LEU A 41 3.85 1.54 -22.49
N MET A 42 3.07 2.52 -22.09
CA MET A 42 1.63 2.36 -21.94
C MET A 42 0.91 2.21 -23.28
N GLU A 43 1.27 2.98 -24.30
CA GLU A 43 0.75 2.84 -25.67
C GLU A 43 1.02 1.44 -26.22
N LYS A 44 2.22 0.91 -25.99
CA LYS A 44 2.60 -0.46 -26.37
C LYS A 44 1.80 -1.53 -25.62
N LEU A 45 1.64 -1.39 -24.30
CA LEU A 45 0.84 -2.35 -23.51
C LEU A 45 -0.65 -2.36 -23.89
N GLN A 46 -1.17 -1.23 -24.39
CA GLN A 46 -2.56 -1.11 -24.84
C GLN A 46 -2.85 -1.78 -26.18
N ALA A 47 -1.83 -1.98 -27.03
CA ALA A 47 -2.03 -2.49 -28.38
C ALA A 47 -2.76 -3.84 -28.37
N VAL A 48 -2.51 -4.68 -27.35
CA VAL A 48 -3.16 -5.99 -27.21
C VAL A 48 -4.46 -5.92 -26.42
N ARG A 49 -4.47 -5.27 -25.25
CA ARG A 49 -5.67 -5.11 -24.41
C ARG A 49 -5.52 -3.94 -23.45
N LYS A 50 -6.54 -3.08 -23.38
CA LYS A 50 -6.62 -2.02 -22.37
C LYS A 50 -6.85 -2.65 -21.00
N SER A 51 -5.84 -2.64 -20.14
CA SER A 51 -5.97 -2.96 -18.72
C SER A 51 -6.37 -1.71 -17.93
N GLY A 52 -7.05 -1.89 -16.80
CA GLY A 52 -7.29 -0.78 -15.86
C GLY A 52 -5.97 -0.27 -15.29
N LEU A 53 -5.89 1.04 -15.05
CA LEU A 53 -4.74 1.65 -14.39
C LEU A 53 -4.89 1.57 -12.88
N THR A 54 -3.82 1.22 -12.20
CA THR A 54 -3.80 1.12 -10.75
C THR A 54 -2.66 1.97 -10.20
N PHE A 55 -3.00 2.89 -9.31
CA PHE A 55 -2.03 3.72 -8.59
C PHE A 55 -2.24 3.57 -7.09
N ALA A 56 -1.16 3.72 -6.33
CA ALA A 56 -1.17 3.67 -4.89
C ALA A 56 -0.64 5.00 -4.32
N PRO A 57 -1.47 6.04 -4.20
CA PRO A 57 -1.09 7.26 -3.49
C PRO A 57 -0.79 7.01 -2.02
N GLU A 58 -1.39 5.98 -1.42
CA GLU A 58 -1.33 5.52 -0.04
C GLU A 58 -2.00 6.46 0.96
N ALA A 59 -1.95 7.78 0.75
CA ALA A 59 -2.56 8.79 1.61
C ALA A 59 -3.21 9.92 0.81
N GLY A 60 -4.25 10.53 1.37
CA GLY A 60 -5.03 11.58 0.70
C GLY A 60 -4.30 12.92 0.58
N THR A 61 -3.59 13.33 1.64
CA THR A 61 -2.89 14.61 1.69
C THR A 61 -1.40 14.47 1.40
N GLN A 62 -0.77 15.56 0.94
CA GLN A 62 0.68 15.60 0.76
C GLN A 62 1.39 15.41 2.09
N ARG A 63 0.93 16.07 3.15
CA ARG A 63 1.47 15.92 4.50
C ARG A 63 1.58 14.43 4.89
N LEU A 64 0.50 13.68 4.75
CA LEU A 64 0.50 12.29 5.19
C LEU A 64 1.32 11.39 4.23
N ARG A 65 1.41 11.72 2.93
CA ARG A 65 2.36 11.07 2.01
C ARG A 65 3.80 11.31 2.43
N ASP A 66 4.11 12.50 2.93
CA ASP A 66 5.45 12.85 3.44
C ASP A 66 5.76 12.11 4.74
N VAL A 67 4.79 11.98 5.65
CA VAL A 67 4.91 11.15 6.88
C VAL A 67 5.31 9.71 6.58
N ILE A 68 4.71 9.10 5.56
CA ILE A 68 5.06 7.72 5.17
C ILE A 68 6.22 7.65 4.17
N ASN A 69 6.84 8.78 3.88
CA ASN A 69 7.96 8.91 2.92
C ASN A 69 7.63 8.31 1.54
N LYS A 70 6.41 8.56 1.04
CA LYS A 70 5.96 7.99 -0.24
C LYS A 70 6.70 8.58 -1.43
N ASN A 71 7.28 9.77 -1.29
CA ASN A 71 8.01 10.48 -2.37
C ASN A 71 7.17 10.60 -3.66
N LEU A 72 5.91 10.95 -3.51
CA LEU A 72 4.94 11.13 -4.61
C LEU A 72 4.12 12.38 -4.35
N THR A 73 4.16 13.34 -5.28
CA THR A 73 3.40 14.59 -5.16
C THR A 73 1.98 14.46 -5.75
N GLU A 74 1.10 15.36 -5.35
CA GLU A 74 -0.24 15.44 -5.92
C GLU A 74 -0.20 15.74 -7.42
N GLU A 75 0.71 16.62 -7.84
CA GLU A 75 0.92 16.98 -9.25
C GLU A 75 1.34 15.76 -10.08
N GLU A 76 2.23 14.92 -9.57
CA GLU A 76 2.65 13.69 -10.24
C GLU A 76 1.49 12.71 -10.41
N ILE A 77 0.65 12.55 -9.37
CA ILE A 77 -0.55 11.70 -9.44
C ILE A 77 -1.50 12.22 -10.52
N LEU A 78 -1.83 13.51 -10.47
CA LEU A 78 -2.75 14.12 -11.42
C LEU A 78 -2.20 14.13 -12.84
N SER A 79 -0.92 14.46 -13.04
CA SER A 79 -0.26 14.42 -14.35
C SER A 79 -0.35 13.04 -14.97
N THR A 80 -0.10 11.99 -14.17
CA THR A 80 -0.21 10.60 -14.63
C THR A 80 -1.64 10.23 -15.02
N CYS A 81 -2.63 10.65 -14.24
CA CYS A 81 -4.04 10.46 -14.57
C CYS A 81 -4.44 11.20 -15.86
N ILE A 82 -3.98 12.45 -16.03
CA ILE A 82 -4.21 13.25 -17.25
C ILE A 82 -3.66 12.54 -18.48
N GLN A 83 -2.40 12.08 -18.43
CA GLN A 83 -1.78 11.33 -19.53
C GLN A 83 -2.58 10.07 -19.88
N ALA A 84 -3.03 9.35 -18.85
CA ALA A 84 -3.85 8.17 -19.03
C ALA A 84 -5.18 8.50 -19.71
N PHE A 85 -5.89 9.53 -19.27
CA PHE A 85 -7.18 9.95 -19.84
C PHE A 85 -7.04 10.46 -21.26
N ALA A 86 -5.98 11.21 -21.56
CA ALA A 86 -5.61 11.61 -22.91
C ALA A 86 -5.25 10.40 -23.81
N GLY A 87 -4.73 9.32 -23.23
CA GLY A 87 -4.51 8.02 -23.89
C GLY A 87 -5.77 7.18 -24.04
N GLY A 88 -6.95 7.67 -23.57
CA GLY A 88 -8.25 7.01 -23.74
C GLY A 88 -8.65 6.03 -22.64
N TRP A 89 -7.98 6.04 -21.47
CA TRP A 89 -8.45 5.32 -20.29
C TRP A 89 -9.69 6.00 -19.68
N ASN A 90 -10.61 5.17 -19.21
CA ASN A 90 -11.83 5.60 -18.53
C ASN A 90 -12.05 4.86 -17.22
N SER A 91 -11.02 4.16 -16.74
CA SER A 91 -11.04 3.48 -15.45
C SER A 91 -9.70 3.62 -14.76
N VAL A 92 -9.73 4.00 -13.49
CA VAL A 92 -8.56 4.10 -12.62
C VAL A 92 -8.88 3.49 -11.26
N LYS A 93 -7.92 2.74 -10.70
CA LYS A 93 -8.00 2.20 -9.35
C LYS A 93 -6.97 2.91 -8.49
N LEU A 94 -7.41 3.42 -7.34
CA LEU A 94 -6.60 4.16 -6.38
C LEU A 94 -6.58 3.42 -5.05
N TYR A 95 -5.37 3.11 -4.56
CA TYR A 95 -5.18 2.47 -3.27
C TYR A 95 -4.72 3.47 -2.22
N PHE A 96 -5.34 3.39 -1.04
CA PHE A 96 -4.99 4.18 0.14
C PHE A 96 -4.90 3.30 1.38
N MET A 97 -4.29 3.82 2.43
CA MET A 97 -4.31 3.23 3.77
C MET A 97 -5.08 4.15 4.71
N LEU A 98 -5.78 3.56 5.69
CA LEU A 98 -6.40 4.26 6.81
C LEU A 98 -5.80 3.75 8.12
N GLY A 99 -5.59 4.65 9.07
CA GLY A 99 -4.97 4.33 10.35
C GLY A 99 -3.46 4.54 10.37
N LEU A 100 -2.93 5.32 9.45
CA LEU A 100 -1.52 5.70 9.44
C LEU A 100 -1.16 6.53 10.68
N PRO A 101 0.09 6.45 11.19
CA PRO A 101 0.56 7.33 12.25
C PRO A 101 0.34 8.80 11.88
N THR A 102 -0.08 9.61 12.84
CA THR A 102 -0.43 11.03 12.70
C THR A 102 -1.64 11.37 11.81
N GLU A 103 -2.35 10.37 11.25
CA GLU A 103 -3.51 10.60 10.39
C GLU A 103 -4.65 11.30 11.13
N THR A 104 -5.15 12.37 10.56
CA THR A 104 -6.32 13.13 11.03
C THR A 104 -7.53 12.91 10.14
N ASP A 105 -8.70 13.42 10.55
CA ASP A 105 -9.91 13.34 9.72
C ASP A 105 -9.76 14.17 8.44
N GLU A 106 -8.99 15.26 8.45
CA GLU A 106 -8.66 16.05 7.26
C GLU A 106 -7.84 15.22 6.26
N ASP A 107 -6.93 14.37 6.73
CA ASP A 107 -6.17 13.48 5.85
C ASP A 107 -7.06 12.42 5.21
N VAL A 108 -8.02 11.89 5.97
CA VAL A 108 -9.02 10.95 5.44
C VAL A 108 -9.89 11.63 4.38
N LEU A 109 -10.36 12.84 4.64
CA LEU A 109 -11.15 13.63 3.67
C LEU A 109 -10.33 14.04 2.44
N GLY A 110 -9.02 14.26 2.61
CA GLY A 110 -8.09 14.51 1.52
C GLY A 110 -8.09 13.39 0.46
N ILE A 111 -8.46 12.15 0.83
CA ILE A 111 -8.67 11.06 -0.15
C ILE A 111 -9.83 11.42 -1.09
N ALA A 112 -10.95 11.88 -0.55
CA ALA A 112 -12.10 12.27 -1.38
C ALA A 112 -11.76 13.47 -2.27
N GLU A 113 -11.05 14.46 -1.74
CA GLU A 113 -10.61 15.64 -2.50
C GLU A 113 -9.71 15.24 -3.68
N LEU A 114 -8.71 14.38 -3.45
CA LEU A 114 -7.84 13.87 -4.51
C LEU A 114 -8.64 13.11 -5.58
N VAL A 115 -9.58 12.26 -5.17
CA VAL A 115 -10.45 11.52 -6.10
C VAL A 115 -11.29 12.48 -6.95
N TYR A 116 -11.83 13.56 -6.36
CA TYR A 116 -12.57 14.58 -7.14
C TYR A 116 -11.67 15.34 -8.11
N LYS A 117 -10.43 15.65 -7.75
CA LYS A 117 -9.44 16.24 -8.68
C LYS A 117 -9.17 15.29 -9.87
N VAL A 118 -9.07 13.98 -9.63
CA VAL A 118 -8.94 12.98 -10.70
C VAL A 118 -10.18 12.95 -11.61
N ILE A 119 -11.39 13.07 -11.04
CA ILE A 119 -12.62 13.15 -11.84
C ILE A 119 -12.65 14.43 -12.69
N LEU A 120 -12.22 15.55 -12.15
CA LEU A 120 -12.11 16.81 -12.90
C LEU A 120 -11.09 16.69 -14.03
N ALA A 121 -9.92 16.15 -13.76
CA ALA A 121 -8.89 15.89 -14.77
C ALA A 121 -9.44 15.03 -15.93
N TRP A 122 -10.25 14.00 -15.62
CA TRP A 122 -10.90 13.21 -16.66
C TRP A 122 -11.91 14.03 -17.47
N LYS A 123 -12.73 14.86 -16.82
CA LYS A 123 -13.69 15.71 -17.53
C LYS A 123 -13.02 16.67 -18.50
N GLU A 124 -11.83 17.15 -18.18
CA GLU A 124 -11.08 18.10 -19.02
C GLU A 124 -10.31 17.41 -20.14
N HIS A 125 -9.63 16.29 -19.84
CA HIS A 125 -8.63 15.72 -20.72
C HIS A 125 -9.02 14.41 -21.40
N ALA A 126 -10.14 13.78 -21.04
CA ALA A 126 -10.53 12.51 -21.67
C ALA A 126 -10.94 12.69 -23.13
N VAL A 127 -10.31 11.89 -24.00
CA VAL A 127 -10.61 11.87 -25.45
C VAL A 127 -11.90 11.14 -25.78
N ASN A 128 -12.35 10.21 -24.94
CA ASN A 128 -13.58 9.46 -25.13
C ASN A 128 -14.44 9.47 -23.86
N LYS A 129 -15.41 10.38 -23.82
CA LYS A 129 -16.33 10.56 -22.68
C LYS A 129 -17.58 9.68 -22.76
N LYS A 130 -17.84 8.99 -23.90
CA LYS A 130 -19.06 8.19 -24.09
C LYS A 130 -19.19 7.01 -23.12
N ARG A 131 -18.05 6.42 -22.70
CA ARG A 131 -18.03 5.27 -21.77
C ARG A 131 -18.17 5.64 -20.30
N GLY A 132 -18.14 6.95 -19.98
CA GLY A 132 -18.10 7.42 -18.62
C GLY A 132 -16.77 7.10 -17.91
N LEU A 133 -16.56 7.67 -16.75
CA LEU A 133 -15.41 7.37 -15.87
C LEU A 133 -15.82 6.37 -14.80
N ARG A 134 -14.91 5.44 -14.48
CA ARG A 134 -14.98 4.62 -13.27
C ARG A 134 -13.72 4.84 -12.44
N VAL A 135 -13.90 5.31 -11.22
CA VAL A 135 -12.83 5.43 -10.21
C VAL A 135 -13.10 4.42 -9.11
N HIS A 136 -12.27 3.40 -9.02
CA HIS A 136 -12.33 2.44 -7.92
C HIS A 136 -11.36 2.90 -6.83
N VAL A 137 -11.87 3.24 -5.66
CA VAL A 137 -11.10 3.60 -4.48
C VAL A 137 -11.10 2.42 -3.52
N ALA A 138 -9.93 1.96 -3.13
CA ALA A 138 -9.79 0.89 -2.16
C ALA A 138 -8.92 1.35 -0.99
N THR A 139 -9.40 1.17 0.23
CA THR A 139 -8.64 1.49 1.43
C THR A 139 -8.25 0.23 2.20
N ALA A 140 -6.97 0.13 2.55
CA ALA A 140 -6.45 -0.92 3.40
C ALA A 140 -6.35 -0.40 4.85
N TYR A 141 -6.61 -1.27 5.80
CA TYR A 141 -6.34 -0.99 7.21
C TYR A 141 -4.84 -1.10 7.47
N PHE A 142 -4.24 -0.02 7.95
CA PHE A 142 -2.79 0.02 8.18
C PHE A 142 -2.36 -1.04 9.20
N VAL A 143 -1.34 -1.80 8.83
CA VAL A 143 -0.69 -2.79 9.68
C VAL A 143 0.78 -2.40 9.86
N PRO A 144 1.21 -2.05 11.07
CA PRO A 144 2.63 -1.81 11.35
C PRO A 144 3.44 -3.06 11.05
N LYS A 145 4.42 -2.96 10.15
CA LYS A 145 5.22 -4.11 9.72
C LYS A 145 6.59 -4.14 10.41
N PRO A 146 7.14 -5.32 10.72
CA PRO A 146 8.54 -5.49 11.11
C PRO A 146 9.51 -4.81 10.15
N HIS A 147 10.64 -4.37 10.68
CA HIS A 147 11.73 -3.75 9.92
C HIS A 147 11.31 -2.50 9.12
N THR A 148 10.26 -1.81 9.58
CA THR A 148 9.85 -0.50 9.06
C THR A 148 9.93 0.57 10.14
N PRO A 149 9.99 1.88 9.78
CA PRO A 149 9.98 2.96 10.77
C PRO A 149 8.80 2.91 11.73
N PHE A 150 7.67 2.36 11.29
CA PHE A 150 6.45 2.25 12.09
C PHE A 150 6.27 0.91 12.82
N GLN A 151 7.29 0.08 12.91
CA GLN A 151 7.22 -1.20 13.63
C GLN A 151 6.85 -1.07 15.12
N TRP A 152 7.12 0.10 15.72
CA TRP A 152 6.78 0.39 17.12
C TRP A 152 5.36 0.95 17.31
N GLU A 153 4.69 1.30 16.22
CA GLU A 153 3.36 1.89 16.29
C GLU A 153 2.29 0.86 16.64
N GLN A 154 1.19 1.35 17.19
CA GLN A 154 -0.02 0.57 17.36
C GLN A 154 -0.85 0.58 16.06
N GLN A 155 -1.63 -0.46 15.85
CA GLN A 155 -2.75 -0.41 14.92
C GLN A 155 -3.91 0.33 15.61
N ILE A 156 -4.60 1.25 14.94
CA ILE A 156 -5.81 1.88 15.50
C ILE A 156 -6.87 0.81 15.81
N SER A 157 -7.89 1.14 16.60
CA SER A 157 -8.95 0.16 16.87
C SER A 157 -9.80 -0.15 15.62
N PRO A 158 -10.41 -1.35 15.51
CA PRO A 158 -11.34 -1.66 14.42
C PRO A 158 -12.51 -0.68 14.33
N GLN A 159 -13.00 -0.19 15.47
CA GLN A 159 -14.08 0.79 15.56
C GLN A 159 -13.66 2.12 14.93
N GLU A 160 -12.44 2.58 15.24
CA GLU A 160 -11.90 3.81 14.65
C GLU A 160 -11.64 3.67 13.15
N TYR A 161 -11.14 2.51 12.70
CA TYR A 161 -10.99 2.23 11.29
C TYR A 161 -12.33 2.30 10.55
N LEU A 162 -13.36 1.63 11.06
CA LEU A 162 -14.70 1.65 10.46
C LEU A 162 -15.33 3.05 10.50
N ARG A 163 -15.07 3.84 11.56
CA ARG A 163 -15.49 5.25 11.62
C ARG A 163 -14.90 6.05 10.46
N ARG A 164 -13.60 5.89 10.21
CA ARG A 164 -12.90 6.56 9.09
C ARG A 164 -13.39 6.08 7.73
N CYS A 165 -13.62 4.77 7.56
CA CYS A 165 -14.24 4.23 6.34
C CYS A 165 -15.63 4.84 6.08
N LYS A 166 -16.44 4.98 7.13
CA LYS A 166 -17.76 5.61 7.05
C LYS A 166 -17.65 7.09 6.69
N LEU A 167 -16.76 7.83 7.37
CA LEU A 167 -16.49 9.24 7.09
C LEU A 167 -16.15 9.44 5.61
N LEU A 168 -15.25 8.63 5.07
CA LEU A 168 -14.85 8.71 3.67
C LEU A 168 -16.01 8.36 2.73
N LYS A 169 -16.77 7.30 3.04
CA LYS A 169 -17.91 6.87 2.23
C LYS A 169 -18.98 7.94 2.12
N GLU A 170 -19.24 8.67 3.19
CA GLU A 170 -20.21 9.77 3.24
C GLU A 170 -19.80 10.98 2.40
N HIS A 171 -18.51 11.07 2.01
CA HIS A 171 -17.99 12.14 1.16
C HIS A 171 -17.84 11.74 -0.32
N PHE A 172 -18.24 10.52 -0.69
CA PHE A 172 -18.28 10.10 -2.09
C PHE A 172 -19.69 10.24 -2.68
N TYR A 173 -19.93 11.38 -3.36
CA TYR A 173 -21.25 11.69 -3.94
C TYR A 173 -21.36 11.34 -5.42
N SER A 174 -20.25 11.05 -6.11
CA SER A 174 -20.25 10.78 -7.55
C SER A 174 -20.56 9.31 -7.85
N LYS A 175 -21.48 9.08 -8.79
CA LYS A 175 -21.77 7.73 -9.31
C LYS A 175 -20.58 7.07 -10.04
N SER A 176 -19.54 7.85 -10.36
CA SER A 176 -18.31 7.34 -10.98
C SER A 176 -17.38 6.68 -9.95
N ILE A 177 -17.64 6.82 -8.66
CA ILE A 177 -16.81 6.30 -7.58
C ILE A 177 -17.40 4.99 -7.08
N GLU A 178 -16.56 3.96 -7.06
CA GLU A 178 -16.79 2.68 -6.40
C GLU A 178 -15.79 2.59 -5.24
N TYR A 179 -16.29 2.39 -4.01
CA TYR A 179 -15.47 2.40 -2.81
C TYR A 179 -15.55 1.08 -2.06
N ASP A 180 -14.39 0.47 -1.87
CA ASP A 180 -14.21 -0.74 -1.08
C ASP A 180 -13.15 -0.54 0.01
N TYR A 181 -13.25 -1.31 1.08
CA TYR A 181 -12.26 -1.33 2.15
C TYR A 181 -12.02 -2.75 2.65
N HIS A 182 -10.81 -3.00 3.14
CA HIS A 182 -10.44 -4.31 3.66
C HIS A 182 -11.22 -4.66 4.92
N SER A 183 -11.51 -5.95 5.09
CA SER A 183 -12.10 -6.48 6.32
C SER A 183 -11.23 -6.09 7.53
N PRO A 184 -11.81 -5.45 8.57
CA PRO A 184 -11.08 -5.13 9.78
C PRO A 184 -10.59 -6.39 10.52
N ASP A 185 -11.35 -7.47 10.48
CA ASP A 185 -11.01 -8.71 11.16
C ASP A 185 -9.83 -9.42 10.50
N LEU A 186 -9.82 -9.48 9.16
CA LEU A 186 -8.70 -10.05 8.40
C LEU A 186 -7.43 -9.23 8.62
N SER A 187 -7.52 -7.90 8.53
CA SER A 187 -6.38 -7.01 8.74
C SER A 187 -5.86 -7.04 10.17
N ARG A 188 -6.75 -7.26 11.15
CA ARG A 188 -6.36 -7.46 12.54
C ARG A 188 -5.62 -8.77 12.73
N LEU A 189 -6.11 -9.85 12.14
CA LEU A 189 -5.42 -11.15 12.18
C LEU A 189 -4.05 -11.05 11.49
N GLU A 190 -3.96 -10.35 10.36
CA GLU A 190 -2.70 -10.03 9.70
C GLU A 190 -1.73 -9.31 10.64
N ALA A 191 -2.20 -8.30 11.37
CA ALA A 191 -1.36 -7.57 12.33
C ALA A 191 -0.87 -8.46 13.47
N VAL A 192 -1.71 -9.36 13.98
CA VAL A 192 -1.30 -10.35 14.99
C VAL A 192 -0.16 -11.21 14.46
N PHE A 193 -0.27 -11.77 13.26
CA PHE A 193 0.77 -12.64 12.70
C PHE A 193 2.02 -11.87 12.27
N ALA A 194 1.86 -10.67 11.71
CA ALA A 194 3.00 -9.85 11.31
C ALA A 194 3.88 -9.41 12.50
N ARG A 195 3.28 -9.27 13.69
CA ARG A 195 3.93 -8.75 14.91
C ARG A 195 4.07 -9.79 16.01
N GLY A 196 3.61 -10.99 15.75
CA GLY A 196 3.52 -12.07 16.71
C GLY A 196 4.84 -12.77 17.01
N ASP A 197 4.78 -13.64 17.97
CA ASP A 197 5.89 -14.47 18.40
C ASP A 197 5.47 -15.96 18.47
N ARG A 198 6.36 -16.82 18.98
CA ARG A 198 6.11 -18.26 19.03
C ARG A 198 4.87 -18.69 19.82
N ARG A 199 4.29 -17.84 20.67
CA ARG A 199 3.02 -18.09 21.38
C ARG A 199 1.84 -18.26 20.42
N LEU A 200 1.96 -17.80 19.19
CA LEU A 200 0.94 -17.98 18.16
C LEU A 200 0.94 -19.39 17.54
N GLY A 201 1.98 -20.16 17.70
CA GLY A 201 2.04 -21.54 17.17
C GLY A 201 0.86 -22.41 17.64
N PRO A 202 0.62 -22.55 18.97
CA PRO A 202 -0.54 -23.26 19.48
C PRO A 202 -1.89 -22.68 19.02
N VAL A 203 -1.99 -21.35 18.82
CA VAL A 203 -3.21 -20.71 18.30
C VAL A 203 -3.52 -21.15 16.88
N ILE A 204 -2.49 -21.18 16.01
CA ILE A 204 -2.62 -21.66 14.62
C ILE A 204 -3.07 -23.13 14.62
N GLU A 205 -2.42 -23.97 15.40
CA GLU A 205 -2.77 -25.39 15.51
C GLU A 205 -4.23 -25.58 15.98
N ALA A 206 -4.64 -24.84 17.00
CA ALA A 206 -6.00 -24.86 17.50
C ALA A 206 -7.02 -24.42 16.43
N ALA A 207 -6.76 -23.30 15.73
CA ALA A 207 -7.64 -22.80 14.67
C ALA A 207 -7.77 -23.84 13.52
N VAL A 208 -6.66 -24.44 13.10
CA VAL A 208 -6.67 -25.48 12.06
C VAL A 208 -7.46 -26.70 12.51
N ASN A 209 -7.33 -27.14 13.76
CA ASN A 209 -8.09 -28.26 14.32
C ASN A 209 -9.59 -27.95 14.48
N MET A 210 -9.97 -26.68 14.63
CA MET A 210 -11.34 -26.21 14.64
C MET A 210 -11.91 -25.99 13.23
N GLY A 211 -11.12 -26.16 12.17
CA GLY A 211 -11.58 -26.12 10.79
C GLY A 211 -11.23 -24.85 10.01
N ALA A 212 -10.37 -23.97 10.54
CA ALA A 212 -9.86 -22.84 9.74
C ALA A 212 -9.11 -23.35 8.51
N ARG A 213 -9.52 -22.91 7.33
CA ARG A 213 -8.98 -23.30 6.02
C ARG A 213 -9.18 -22.17 5.05
N LEU A 214 -8.22 -21.95 4.16
CA LEU A 214 -8.31 -21.03 3.02
C LEU A 214 -8.65 -19.58 3.43
N ASP A 215 -8.14 -19.11 4.56
CA ASP A 215 -8.44 -17.78 5.14
C ASP A 215 -8.05 -16.59 4.25
N GLY A 216 -7.32 -16.82 3.15
CA GLY A 216 -7.07 -15.81 2.13
C GLY A 216 -8.26 -15.52 1.20
N TRP A 217 -9.37 -16.25 1.35
CA TRP A 217 -10.60 -16.10 0.57
C TRP A 217 -11.73 -15.71 1.50
N ASP A 218 -12.38 -14.57 1.25
CA ASP A 218 -13.40 -14.00 2.12
C ASP A 218 -14.53 -14.97 2.45
N GLU A 219 -14.93 -15.82 1.50
CA GLU A 219 -15.98 -16.83 1.68
C GLU A 219 -15.61 -17.98 2.64
N TYR A 220 -14.31 -18.20 2.88
CA TYR A 220 -13.82 -19.24 3.79
C TYR A 220 -13.29 -18.68 5.11
N PHE A 221 -13.04 -17.37 5.18
CA PHE A 221 -12.51 -16.73 6.37
C PHE A 221 -13.48 -16.78 7.55
N ARG A 222 -13.08 -17.43 8.63
CA ARG A 222 -13.89 -17.65 9.83
C ARG A 222 -13.20 -17.01 11.04
N TYR A 223 -13.44 -15.72 11.25
CA TYR A 223 -12.83 -14.99 12.37
C TYR A 223 -13.27 -15.49 13.74
N ASP A 224 -14.50 -16.02 13.87
CA ASP A 224 -15.02 -16.67 15.07
C ASP A 224 -14.11 -17.85 15.53
N ILE A 225 -13.63 -18.68 14.61
CA ILE A 225 -12.69 -19.78 14.90
C ILE A 225 -11.37 -19.22 15.46
N TRP A 226 -10.85 -18.14 14.89
CA TRP A 226 -9.64 -17.52 15.39
C TRP A 226 -9.82 -16.93 16.79
N GLN A 227 -10.95 -16.27 17.06
CA GLN A 227 -11.28 -15.75 18.40
C GLN A 227 -11.31 -16.87 19.44
N GLU A 228 -11.97 -17.99 19.13
CA GLU A 228 -12.02 -19.17 20.01
C GLU A 228 -10.62 -19.76 20.22
N ALA A 229 -9.80 -19.87 19.17
CA ALA A 229 -8.43 -20.37 19.27
C ALA A 229 -7.56 -19.49 20.18
N PHE A 230 -7.65 -18.15 20.04
CA PHE A 230 -6.97 -17.21 20.94
C PHE A 230 -7.40 -17.41 22.40
N GLN A 231 -8.68 -17.52 22.64
CA GLN A 231 -9.23 -17.73 24.00
C GLN A 231 -8.75 -19.05 24.59
N LYS A 232 -8.83 -20.14 23.82
CA LYS A 232 -8.39 -21.49 24.23
C LYS A 232 -6.91 -21.53 24.60
N CYS A 233 -6.07 -20.80 23.89
CA CYS A 233 -4.63 -20.74 24.11
C CYS A 233 -4.21 -19.66 25.13
N GLY A 234 -5.15 -18.87 25.67
CA GLY A 234 -4.87 -17.80 26.62
C GLY A 234 -4.02 -16.67 26.01
N VAL A 235 -4.15 -16.43 24.71
CA VAL A 235 -3.41 -15.39 24.00
C VAL A 235 -4.34 -14.21 23.70
N ASP A 236 -3.97 -13.01 24.16
CA ASP A 236 -4.70 -11.79 23.81
C ASP A 236 -4.18 -11.19 22.49
N PRO A 237 -4.99 -11.18 21.41
CA PRO A 237 -4.59 -10.58 20.14
C PRO A 237 -4.33 -9.06 20.25
N ASN A 238 -4.93 -8.36 21.23
CA ASN A 238 -4.69 -6.94 21.46
C ASN A 238 -3.24 -6.65 21.84
N PHE A 239 -2.57 -7.60 22.50
CA PHE A 239 -1.16 -7.48 22.84
C PHE A 239 -0.28 -7.22 21.60
N TYR A 240 -0.65 -7.76 20.44
CA TYR A 240 0.10 -7.63 19.19
C TYR A 240 -0.41 -6.48 18.30
N THR A 241 -1.65 -6.02 18.48
CA THR A 241 -2.28 -5.07 17.54
C THR A 241 -2.33 -3.65 18.10
N VAL A 242 -3.16 -3.42 19.12
CA VAL A 242 -3.45 -2.06 19.61
C VAL A 242 -2.43 -1.55 20.64
N ARG A 243 -1.44 -2.35 20.96
CA ARG A 243 -0.31 -1.94 21.79
C ARG A 243 0.84 -1.41 20.92
N GLY A 244 1.34 -0.22 21.20
CA GLY A 244 2.63 0.24 20.70
C GLY A 244 3.79 -0.44 21.44
N TYR A 245 4.95 -0.52 20.80
CA TYR A 245 6.17 -1.05 21.42
C TYR A 245 7.10 0.09 21.86
N GLY A 246 7.83 -0.11 22.95
CA GLY A 246 8.90 0.80 23.37
C GLY A 246 10.10 0.71 22.42
N GLU A 247 10.83 1.83 22.26
CA GLU A 247 12.02 1.86 21.39
C GLU A 247 13.13 0.91 21.88
N GLU A 248 13.22 0.67 23.19
CA GLU A 248 14.18 -0.24 23.83
C GLU A 248 13.62 -1.67 24.05
N GLU A 249 12.35 -1.89 23.72
CA GLU A 249 11.74 -3.20 23.83
C GLU A 249 12.36 -4.16 22.81
N LEU A 250 12.63 -5.39 23.25
CA LEU A 250 13.09 -6.46 22.36
C LEU A 250 11.91 -6.99 21.55
N LEU A 251 11.98 -6.84 20.23
CA LEU A 251 10.92 -7.23 19.33
C LEU A 251 11.11 -8.66 18.82
N PRO A 252 10.02 -9.40 18.51
CA PRO A 252 10.12 -10.80 18.06
C PRO A 252 11.01 -11.03 16.84
N TRP A 253 11.20 -10.01 16.01
CA TRP A 253 12.00 -10.06 14.79
C TRP A 253 13.39 -9.45 14.91
N ASP A 254 13.80 -8.94 16.08
CA ASP A 254 15.12 -8.31 16.27
C ASP A 254 16.29 -9.28 16.04
N MET A 255 16.03 -10.60 16.07
CA MET A 255 17.02 -11.63 15.77
C MET A 255 17.30 -11.78 14.25
N ILE A 256 16.51 -11.15 13.39
CA ILE A 256 16.63 -11.25 11.93
C ILE A 256 17.30 -9.99 11.40
N ASP A 257 18.51 -10.14 10.90
CA ASP A 257 19.22 -9.03 10.25
C ASP A 257 18.76 -8.93 8.78
N VAL A 258 18.08 -7.83 8.46
CA VAL A 258 17.65 -7.48 7.10
C VAL A 258 18.56 -6.44 6.46
N GLY A 259 19.69 -6.11 7.10
CA GLY A 259 20.65 -5.09 6.64
C GLY A 259 20.22 -3.65 6.92
N VAL A 260 18.99 -3.41 7.43
CA VAL A 260 18.54 -2.07 7.81
C VAL A 260 18.69 -1.90 9.32
N THR A 261 19.46 -0.89 9.73
CA THR A 261 19.77 -0.70 11.14
C THR A 261 18.60 -0.15 11.95
N LYS A 262 18.44 -0.60 13.21
CA LYS A 262 17.45 -0.05 14.17
C LYS A 262 17.61 1.47 14.32
N LYS A 263 18.84 1.97 14.36
CA LYS A 263 19.15 3.42 14.42
C LYS A 263 18.55 4.19 13.23
N PHE A 264 18.64 3.63 12.03
CA PHE A 264 18.02 4.22 10.84
C PHE A 264 16.51 4.26 10.97
N LEU A 265 15.87 3.15 11.34
CA LEU A 265 14.41 3.07 11.49
C LEU A 265 13.88 4.05 12.53
N LEU A 266 14.56 4.21 13.68
CA LEU A 266 14.21 5.19 14.69
C LEU A 266 14.38 6.64 14.20
N ARG A 267 15.43 6.92 13.41
CA ARG A 267 15.61 8.23 12.78
C ARG A 267 14.50 8.54 11.81
N GLU A 268 14.13 7.60 10.96
CA GLU A 268 13.05 7.77 9.98
C GLU A 268 11.69 7.92 10.69
N ARG A 269 11.45 7.19 11.79
CA ARG A 269 10.27 7.38 12.63
C ARG A 269 10.19 8.82 13.17
N LYS A 270 11.28 9.35 13.71
CA LYS A 270 11.34 10.74 14.21
C LYS A 270 11.10 11.77 13.08
N ARG A 271 11.62 11.51 11.89
CA ARG A 271 11.39 12.35 10.71
C ARG A 271 9.92 12.32 10.29
N ALA A 272 9.29 11.15 10.28
CA ALA A 272 7.87 11.01 9.98
C ALA A 272 7.00 11.88 10.89
N TYR A 273 7.27 11.87 12.20
CA TYR A 273 6.55 12.71 13.17
C TYR A 273 6.89 14.21 13.06
N ALA A 274 7.95 14.56 12.35
CA ALA A 274 8.35 15.95 12.06
C ALA A 274 7.99 16.36 10.61
N ASP A 275 7.15 15.59 9.91
CA ASP A 275 6.74 15.79 8.51
C ASP A 275 7.94 16.00 7.58
N THR A 276 9.09 15.34 7.87
CA THR A 276 10.34 15.52 7.14
C THR A 276 10.63 14.33 6.23
N VAL A 277 10.73 14.59 4.94
CA VAL A 277 10.99 13.56 3.91
C VAL A 277 12.46 13.17 3.85
N THR A 278 12.74 11.89 3.68
CA THR A 278 14.05 11.36 3.33
C THR A 278 14.11 11.17 1.80
N PRO A 279 15.09 11.73 1.10
CA PRO A 279 15.22 11.55 -0.35
C PRO A 279 15.38 10.08 -0.74
N ASP A 280 14.91 9.75 -1.94
CA ASP A 280 15.10 8.44 -2.56
C ASP A 280 16.60 8.13 -2.70
N CYS A 281 17.02 6.89 -2.47
CA CYS A 281 18.41 6.46 -2.53
C CYS A 281 19.06 6.64 -3.91
N ARG A 282 18.29 6.88 -4.98
CA ARG A 282 18.79 7.32 -6.30
C ARG A 282 19.35 8.74 -6.30
N LYS A 283 18.96 9.54 -5.31
CA LYS A 283 19.46 10.95 -5.14
C LYS A 283 20.58 11.05 -4.12
N GLY A 284 20.88 9.99 -3.38
CA GLY A 284 21.93 9.95 -2.38
C GLY A 284 21.70 8.86 -1.33
N CYS A 285 22.75 8.43 -0.66
CA CYS A 285 22.64 7.41 0.38
C CYS A 285 22.07 8.00 1.67
N ALA A 286 21.00 7.39 2.18
CA ALA A 286 20.38 7.78 3.45
C ALA A 286 21.02 7.09 4.68
N GLY A 287 22.04 6.25 4.50
CA GLY A 287 22.74 5.56 5.59
C GLY A 287 21.86 4.52 6.31
N CYS A 288 21.03 3.76 5.57
CA CYS A 288 20.14 2.74 6.14
C CYS A 288 20.87 1.49 6.64
N GLY A 289 22.06 1.19 6.12
CA GLY A 289 22.84 -0.02 6.42
C GLY A 289 22.69 -1.12 5.35
N ALA A 290 21.66 -1.09 4.48
CA ALA A 290 21.41 -2.15 3.51
C ALA A 290 22.57 -2.38 2.52
N ASN A 291 23.41 -1.37 2.28
CA ASN A 291 24.57 -1.50 1.41
C ASN A 291 25.65 -2.45 1.97
N CYS A 292 25.64 -2.68 3.28
CA CYS A 292 26.58 -3.63 3.90
C CYS A 292 26.29 -5.08 3.46
N LEU A 293 25.08 -5.36 2.95
CA LEU A 293 24.73 -6.67 2.38
C LEU A 293 25.34 -6.88 0.99
N LEU A 294 25.57 -5.79 0.27
CA LEU A 294 26.21 -5.78 -1.05
C LEU A 294 27.66 -5.37 -0.85
N LYS A 295 28.57 -6.34 -0.70
CA LYS A 295 30.01 -6.13 -0.43
C LYS A 295 30.73 -5.24 -1.46
N GLU A 296 30.06 -4.73 -2.48
CA GLU A 296 30.65 -4.05 -3.63
C GLU A 296 30.33 -2.54 -3.74
N VAL A 297 29.47 -1.99 -2.86
CA VAL A 297 29.12 -0.55 -2.92
C VAL A 297 29.37 0.08 -1.57
N ALA A 298 30.53 0.74 -1.44
CA ALA A 298 30.75 1.67 -0.33
C ALA A 298 29.72 2.81 -0.43
N CYS A 299 28.88 2.96 0.59
CA CYS A 299 28.26 4.26 0.84
C CYS A 299 29.36 5.15 1.41
N ASP A 300 29.88 6.03 0.61
CA ASP A 300 30.63 7.17 1.13
C ASP A 300 29.61 8.00 1.95
N ALA A 301 29.79 7.95 3.28
CA ALA A 301 28.96 8.64 4.27
C ALA A 301 29.28 10.13 4.29
#